data_9c09ba39ae5e0532153a143f774316db
#
_entry.id   9c09ba39ae5e0532153a143f774316db
#
_cell.length_a   1.000
_cell.length_b   1.000
_cell.length_c   1.000
_cell.angle_alpha   90.00
_cell.angle_beta   90.00
_cell.angle_gamma   90.00
#
_symmetry.space_group_name_H-M   'P 1'
#
loop_
_entity.id
_entity.type
_entity.pdbx_description
1 polymer ?
#
loop_
_entity_poly.entity_id
_entity_poly.type
_entity_poly.pdbx_seq_one_letter_code
_entity_poly.pdbx_strand_id
1 'polypeptide(L)'
;MKKNHGIAFLVGVGLLVASITAVAHHSISAEFDTNKKVTFTGTVKKIDWMNPHIYTHVEVKGADGKTIVYRIEGGPPNALFRQGVRPEQLPIGTVVTCTNCSRSKSETSMNVNGRMTLADGKPALGAPGGPAN
;
A
#
# COMPACT_ATOMS: atom_id res chain seq x y z
N MET A 1 40.84 -30.51 22.75
CA MET A 1 39.44 -30.07 22.62
C MET A 1 39.37 -29.02 21.51
N LYS A 2 38.89 -29.39 20.30
CA LYS A 2 38.66 -28.41 19.22
C LYS A 2 37.33 -27.73 19.52
N LYS A 3 37.36 -26.43 19.82
CA LYS A 3 36.17 -25.63 20.14
C LYS A 3 35.33 -25.43 18.89
N ASN A 4 34.03 -25.83 18.92
CA ASN A 4 33.09 -25.75 17.83
C ASN A 4 32.57 -24.30 17.61
N HIS A 5 33.48 -23.33 17.46
CA HIS A 5 33.13 -21.92 17.29
C HIS A 5 32.47 -21.63 15.93
N GLY A 6 32.73 -22.46 14.89
CA GLY A 6 32.11 -22.29 13.58
C GLY A 6 30.60 -22.57 13.52
N ILE A 7 30.17 -23.57 14.28
CA ILE A 7 28.71 -23.93 14.33
C ILE A 7 27.90 -22.84 15.06
N ALA A 8 28.45 -22.31 16.16
CA ALA A 8 27.82 -21.22 16.91
C ALA A 8 27.67 -19.94 16.09
N PHE A 9 28.67 -19.63 15.25
CA PHE A 9 28.63 -18.47 14.36
C PHE A 9 27.57 -18.63 13.24
N LEU A 10 27.47 -19.81 12.61
CA LEU A 10 26.48 -20.11 11.58
C LEU A 10 25.05 -20.08 12.10
N VAL A 11 24.80 -20.60 13.32
CA VAL A 11 23.48 -20.56 13.97
C VAL A 11 23.09 -19.10 14.31
N GLY A 12 24.04 -18.30 14.79
CA GLY A 12 23.79 -16.88 15.09
C GLY A 12 23.42 -16.05 13.87
N VAL A 13 24.10 -16.26 12.74
CA VAL A 13 23.79 -15.58 11.47
C VAL A 13 22.44 -16.04 10.90
N GLY A 14 22.11 -17.33 11.00
CA GLY A 14 20.82 -17.86 10.56
C GLY A 14 19.63 -17.26 11.32
N LEU A 15 19.77 -17.06 12.63
CA LEU A 15 18.75 -16.43 13.47
C LEU A 15 18.56 -14.93 13.18
N LEU A 16 19.64 -14.22 12.85
CA LEU A 16 19.60 -12.81 12.46
C LEU A 16 18.86 -12.60 11.12
N VAL A 17 19.06 -13.49 10.15
CA VAL A 17 18.38 -13.39 8.84
C VAL A 17 16.90 -13.74 8.95
N ALA A 18 16.51 -14.67 9.82
CA ALA A 18 15.10 -15.03 10.04
C ALA A 18 14.28 -13.91 10.71
N SER A 19 14.92 -13.03 11.48
CA SER A 19 14.21 -11.93 12.18
C SER A 19 13.83 -10.74 11.28
N ILE A 20 14.46 -10.57 10.10
CA ILE A 20 14.19 -9.42 9.21
C ILE A 20 12.83 -9.54 8.51
N THR A 21 12.34 -10.74 8.23
CA THR A 21 11.04 -10.94 7.56
C THR A 21 9.83 -10.76 8.48
N ALA A 22 10.00 -10.93 9.79
CA ALA A 22 8.91 -10.77 10.75
C ALA A 22 8.50 -9.31 10.98
N VAL A 23 9.42 -8.36 10.85
CA VAL A 23 9.16 -6.93 11.06
C VAL A 23 8.31 -6.32 9.94
N ALA A 24 8.44 -6.79 8.70
CA ALA A 24 7.68 -6.25 7.56
C ALA A 24 6.18 -6.61 7.60
N HIS A 25 5.80 -7.75 8.18
CA HIS A 25 4.39 -8.16 8.29
C HIS A 25 3.65 -7.50 9.47
N HIS A 26 4.35 -7.03 10.49
CA HIS A 26 3.76 -6.35 11.63
C HIS A 26 3.40 -4.88 11.37
N SER A 27 3.95 -4.27 10.32
CA SER A 27 3.82 -2.82 10.09
C SER A 27 2.41 -2.39 9.67
N ILE A 28 1.71 -3.16 8.83
CA ILE A 28 0.37 -2.78 8.34
C ILE A 28 -0.68 -2.81 9.46
N SER A 29 -0.75 -3.90 10.23
CA SER A 29 -1.70 -4.00 11.34
C SER A 29 -1.33 -3.08 12.53
N ALA A 30 -0.07 -2.67 12.65
CA ALA A 30 0.33 -1.68 13.64
C ALA A 30 -0.19 -0.27 13.28
N GLU A 31 -0.10 0.10 12.00
CA GLU A 31 -0.45 1.45 11.51
C GLU A 31 -1.92 1.58 11.09
N PHE A 32 -2.50 0.54 10.49
CA PHE A 32 -3.85 0.58 9.91
C PHE A 32 -4.84 -0.29 10.68
N ASP A 33 -6.07 0.22 10.83
CA ASP A 33 -7.18 -0.54 11.39
C ASP A 33 -7.81 -1.44 10.31
N THR A 34 -7.37 -2.69 10.28
CA THR A 34 -7.83 -3.67 9.29
C THR A 34 -9.28 -4.12 9.51
N ASN A 35 -9.87 -3.80 10.66
CA ASN A 35 -11.26 -4.13 10.99
C ASN A 35 -12.23 -3.02 10.55
N LYS A 36 -11.76 -1.77 10.41
CA LYS A 36 -12.56 -0.64 9.94
C LYS A 36 -12.33 -0.39 8.46
N LYS A 37 -13.16 -0.99 7.64
CA LYS A 37 -13.13 -0.80 6.18
C LYS A 37 -13.95 0.41 5.78
N VAL A 38 -13.42 1.21 4.85
CA VAL A 38 -14.12 2.35 4.25
C VAL A 38 -14.16 2.21 2.74
N THR A 39 -15.22 2.76 2.15
CA THR A 39 -15.36 2.88 0.69
C THR A 39 -15.68 4.33 0.39
N PHE A 40 -14.97 4.88 -0.59
CA PHE A 40 -15.21 6.25 -1.05
C PHE A 40 -14.84 6.39 -2.52
N THR A 41 -15.48 7.35 -3.18
CA THR A 41 -15.23 7.73 -4.57
C THR A 41 -14.72 9.16 -4.60
N GLY A 42 -13.74 9.44 -5.44
CA GLY A 42 -13.18 10.77 -5.57
C GLY A 42 -12.31 10.91 -6.80
N THR A 43 -11.68 12.08 -6.93
CA THR A 43 -10.87 12.45 -8.07
C THR A 43 -9.40 12.44 -7.72
N VAL A 44 -8.57 11.79 -8.56
CA VAL A 44 -7.11 11.76 -8.41
C VAL A 44 -6.55 13.17 -8.59
N LYS A 45 -5.83 13.67 -7.60
CA LYS A 45 -5.18 14.99 -7.61
C LYS A 45 -3.67 14.91 -7.78
N LYS A 46 -3.06 13.79 -7.34
CA LYS A 46 -1.62 13.61 -7.33
C LYS A 46 -1.29 12.14 -7.16
N ILE A 47 -0.17 11.71 -7.70
CA ILE A 47 0.48 10.43 -7.36
C ILE A 47 1.92 10.71 -6.99
N ASP A 48 2.30 10.33 -5.77
CA ASP A 48 3.69 10.29 -5.33
C ASP A 48 4.25 8.92 -5.68
N TRP A 49 5.07 8.87 -6.72
CA TRP A 49 5.70 7.64 -7.20
C TRP A 49 7.11 7.53 -6.63
N MET A 50 7.21 7.07 -5.38
CA MET A 50 8.47 7.04 -4.62
C MET A 50 8.60 5.76 -3.80
N ASN A 51 9.85 5.41 -3.43
CA ASN A 51 10.11 4.32 -2.47
C ASN A 51 9.83 4.81 -1.03
N PRO A 52 9.40 3.91 -0.11
CA PRO A 52 9.14 2.48 -0.32
C PRO A 52 7.79 2.17 -0.97
N HIS A 53 6.83 3.10 -0.97
CA HIS A 53 5.48 2.91 -1.49
C HIS A 53 5.03 4.11 -2.31
N ILE A 54 4.13 3.86 -3.30
CA ILE A 54 3.43 4.95 -3.96
C ILE A 54 2.28 5.45 -3.08
N TYR A 55 1.90 6.73 -3.28
CA TYR A 55 0.71 7.30 -2.65
C TYR A 55 -0.16 7.97 -3.69
N THR A 56 -1.42 7.55 -3.79
CA THR A 56 -2.43 8.20 -4.62
C THR A 56 -3.26 9.14 -3.78
N HIS A 57 -3.28 10.42 -4.13
CA HIS A 57 -4.07 11.45 -3.45
C HIS A 57 -5.41 11.60 -4.16
N VAL A 58 -6.51 11.30 -3.46
CA VAL A 58 -7.87 11.30 -3.99
C VAL A 58 -8.71 12.32 -3.24
N GLU A 59 -9.20 13.31 -3.95
CA GLU A 59 -10.10 14.33 -3.43
C GLU A 59 -11.53 13.80 -3.37
N VAL A 60 -12.11 13.79 -2.20
CA VAL A 60 -13.48 13.32 -1.94
C VAL A 60 -14.31 14.48 -1.41
N LYS A 61 -15.48 14.71 -2.01
CA LYS A 61 -16.44 15.70 -1.57
C LYS A 61 -17.44 15.06 -0.59
N GLY A 62 -17.46 15.56 0.65
CA GLY A 62 -18.41 15.12 1.65
C GLY A 62 -19.84 15.64 1.39
N ALA A 63 -20.83 15.01 2.00
CA ALA A 63 -22.23 15.45 1.92
C ALA A 63 -22.46 16.85 2.51
N ASP A 64 -21.58 17.29 3.43
CA ASP A 64 -21.55 18.62 4.03
C ASP A 64 -20.86 19.68 3.14
N GLY A 65 -20.48 19.31 1.92
CA GLY A 65 -19.77 20.17 0.96
C GLY A 65 -18.29 20.35 1.23
N LYS A 66 -17.75 19.80 2.33
CA LYS A 66 -16.32 19.85 2.64
C LYS A 66 -15.57 18.86 1.76
N THR A 67 -14.36 19.23 1.42
CA THR A 67 -13.46 18.38 0.63
C THR A 67 -12.36 17.80 1.53
N ILE A 68 -12.13 16.51 1.41
CA ILE A 68 -11.04 15.80 2.08
C ILE A 68 -10.16 15.18 1.00
N VAL A 69 -8.84 15.30 1.13
CA VAL A 69 -7.90 14.57 0.28
C VAL A 69 -7.42 13.33 1.05
N TYR A 70 -7.85 12.17 0.55
CA TYR A 70 -7.37 10.90 1.07
C TYR A 70 -6.07 10.50 0.38
N ARG A 71 -5.07 10.10 1.17
CA ARG A 71 -3.82 9.53 0.71
C ARG A 71 -3.91 8.01 0.79
N ILE A 72 -3.82 7.33 -0.34
CA ILE A 72 -3.96 5.88 -0.44
C ILE A 72 -2.59 5.28 -0.72
N GLU A 73 -2.07 4.51 0.22
CA GLU A 73 -0.82 3.78 0.07
C GLU A 73 -1.00 2.60 -0.88
N GLY A 74 -0.11 2.49 -1.84
CA GLY A 74 -0.03 1.39 -2.80
C GLY A 74 1.24 0.55 -2.62
N GLY A 75 1.53 -0.27 -3.61
CA GLY A 75 2.72 -1.13 -3.62
C GLY A 75 4.03 -0.37 -3.85
N PRO A 76 5.17 -1.06 -3.72
CA PRO A 76 6.47 -0.48 -4.05
C PRO A 76 6.58 -0.19 -5.55
N PRO A 77 7.14 0.96 -5.97
CA PRO A 77 7.29 1.32 -7.39
C PRO A 77 7.91 0.24 -8.25
N ASN A 78 9.00 -0.37 -7.78
CA ASN A 78 9.72 -1.41 -8.52
C ASN A 78 8.87 -2.67 -8.75
N ALA A 79 8.01 -3.05 -7.82
CA ALA A 79 7.10 -4.17 -7.99
C ALA A 79 6.01 -3.85 -9.03
N LEU A 80 5.45 -2.65 -8.96
CA LEU A 80 4.45 -2.16 -9.91
C LEU A 80 5.03 -2.06 -11.32
N PHE A 81 6.25 -1.55 -11.50
CA PHE A 81 6.93 -1.51 -12.78
C PHE A 81 7.11 -2.90 -13.41
N ARG A 82 7.49 -3.91 -12.61
CA ARG A 82 7.60 -5.31 -13.09
C ARG A 82 6.26 -5.89 -13.53
N GLN A 83 5.16 -5.42 -12.96
CA GLN A 83 3.79 -5.81 -13.33
C GLN A 83 3.25 -4.97 -14.50
N GLY A 84 4.06 -4.12 -15.13
CA GLY A 84 3.64 -3.26 -16.24
C GLY A 84 2.84 -2.04 -15.81
N VAL A 85 2.73 -1.77 -14.50
CA VAL A 85 2.02 -0.59 -14.00
C VAL A 85 2.89 0.66 -14.11
N ARG A 86 2.31 1.75 -14.59
CA ARG A 86 2.97 3.03 -14.82
C ARG A 86 2.11 4.17 -14.28
N PRO A 87 2.71 5.27 -13.77
CA PRO A 87 1.97 6.41 -13.24
C PRO A 87 1.03 7.04 -14.28
N GLU A 88 1.42 7.02 -15.56
CA GLU A 88 0.63 7.61 -16.66
C GLU A 88 -0.69 6.88 -16.92
N GLN A 89 -0.85 5.65 -16.41
CA GLN A 89 -2.10 4.87 -16.53
C GLN A 89 -3.23 5.43 -15.66
N LEU A 90 -2.89 6.30 -14.70
CA LEU A 90 -3.87 6.96 -13.83
C LEU A 90 -3.67 8.49 -13.90
N PRO A 91 -4.17 9.15 -14.95
CA PRO A 91 -4.06 10.60 -15.09
C PRO A 91 -4.72 11.37 -13.94
N ILE A 92 -4.15 12.53 -13.62
CA ILE A 92 -4.80 13.48 -12.68
C ILE A 92 -6.17 13.88 -13.26
N GLY A 93 -7.18 13.96 -12.39
CA GLY A 93 -8.56 14.19 -12.79
C GLY A 93 -9.39 12.92 -12.97
N THR A 94 -8.75 11.74 -12.98
CA THR A 94 -9.46 10.45 -13.07
C THR A 94 -10.32 10.23 -11.82
N VAL A 95 -11.56 9.81 -12.03
CA VAL A 95 -12.45 9.39 -10.94
C VAL A 95 -12.17 7.94 -10.58
N VAL A 96 -11.93 7.68 -9.30
CA VAL A 96 -11.65 6.35 -8.77
C VAL A 96 -12.50 6.05 -7.55
N THR A 97 -12.78 4.76 -7.34
CA THR A 97 -13.43 4.26 -6.13
C THR A 97 -12.43 3.38 -5.37
N CYS A 98 -12.14 3.72 -4.12
CA CYS A 98 -11.42 2.87 -3.18
C CYS A 98 -12.43 2.05 -2.38
N THR A 99 -12.41 0.74 -2.54
CA THR A 99 -13.32 -0.20 -1.86
C THR A 99 -12.54 -1.01 -0.83
N ASN A 100 -13.12 -1.17 0.37
CA ASN A 100 -12.52 -1.91 1.48
C ASN A 100 -11.12 -1.39 1.89
N CYS A 101 -10.91 -0.10 1.78
CA CYS A 101 -9.68 0.54 2.26
C CYS A 101 -9.62 0.52 3.79
N SER A 102 -8.47 0.14 4.35
CA SER A 102 -8.19 0.22 5.79
C SER A 102 -7.67 1.60 6.13
N ARG A 103 -8.28 2.25 7.12
CA ARG A 103 -7.90 3.58 7.56
C ARG A 103 -6.71 3.53 8.51
N SER A 104 -5.80 4.51 8.45
CA SER A 104 -4.74 4.66 9.43
C SER A 104 -5.32 4.93 10.82
N LYS A 105 -4.67 4.41 11.86
CA LYS A 105 -5.03 4.63 13.26
C LYS A 105 -4.62 6.01 13.75
N SER A 106 -3.57 6.59 13.17
CA SER A 106 -3.02 7.88 13.54
C SER A 106 -3.46 9.02 12.62
N GLU A 107 -3.73 8.71 11.34
CA GLU A 107 -4.09 9.70 10.33
C GLU A 107 -5.37 9.31 9.59
N THR A 108 -6.46 10.00 9.84
CA THR A 108 -7.79 9.66 9.30
C THR A 108 -7.89 9.79 7.78
N SER A 109 -7.02 10.58 7.16
CA SER A 109 -6.95 10.76 5.70
C SER A 109 -6.08 9.71 5.01
N MET A 110 -5.32 8.89 5.73
CA MET A 110 -4.47 7.84 5.16
C MET A 110 -5.17 6.49 5.13
N ASN A 111 -5.04 5.76 4.02
CA ASN A 111 -5.66 4.47 3.80
C ASN A 111 -4.71 3.50 3.09
N VAL A 112 -4.92 2.19 3.27
CA VAL A 112 -4.13 1.11 2.65
C VAL A 112 -5.00 -0.12 2.34
N ASN A 113 -4.48 -1.04 1.55
CA ASN A 113 -5.07 -2.37 1.28
C ASN A 113 -6.50 -2.34 0.73
N GLY A 114 -6.88 -1.27 0.03
CA GLY A 114 -8.13 -1.20 -0.68
C GLY A 114 -7.98 -1.62 -2.14
N ARG A 115 -9.11 -1.93 -2.76
CA ARG A 115 -9.19 -2.08 -4.21
C ARG A 115 -9.57 -0.74 -4.82
N MET A 116 -8.66 -0.17 -5.60
CA MET A 116 -8.95 1.07 -6.33
C MET A 116 -9.35 0.74 -7.77
N THR A 117 -10.54 1.16 -8.18
CA THR A 117 -11.11 0.90 -9.50
C THR A 117 -11.48 2.20 -10.21
N LEU A 118 -11.45 2.16 -11.54
CA LEU A 118 -12.02 3.16 -12.43
C LEU A 118 -13.56 3.05 -12.46
N ALA A 119 -14.22 3.99 -13.10
CA ALA A 119 -15.68 4.00 -13.27
C ALA A 119 -16.23 2.76 -14.01
N ASP A 120 -15.43 2.15 -14.89
CA ASP A 120 -15.77 0.91 -15.60
C ASP A 120 -15.50 -0.37 -14.80
N GLY A 121 -15.06 -0.24 -13.54
CA GLY A 121 -14.76 -1.35 -12.64
C GLY A 121 -13.38 -1.98 -12.82
N LYS A 122 -12.57 -1.52 -13.79
CA LYS A 122 -11.21 -2.00 -13.96
C LYS A 122 -10.29 -1.49 -12.84
N PRO A 123 -9.22 -2.22 -12.49
CA PRO A 123 -8.21 -1.71 -11.55
C PRO A 123 -7.63 -0.38 -12.05
N ALA A 124 -7.57 0.62 -11.18
CA ALA A 124 -7.01 1.93 -11.50
C ALA A 124 -5.48 1.91 -11.59
N LEU A 125 -4.85 1.17 -10.70
CA LEU A 125 -3.44 0.76 -10.72
C LEU A 125 -3.42 -0.71 -10.35
N GLY A 126 -2.45 -1.47 -10.84
CA GLY A 126 -2.37 -2.91 -10.61
C GLY A 126 -2.76 -3.29 -9.18
N ALA A 127 -3.68 -4.21 -9.02
CA ALA A 127 -4.20 -4.59 -7.71
C ALA A 127 -3.05 -5.11 -6.82
N PRO A 128 -2.94 -4.64 -5.57
CA PRO A 128 -2.02 -5.26 -4.61
C PRO A 128 -2.41 -6.74 -4.46
N GLY A 129 -1.51 -7.65 -4.85
CA GLY A 129 -1.72 -9.10 -4.72
C GLY A 129 -2.49 -9.77 -5.86
N GLY A 130 -2.74 -9.11 -6.99
CA GLY A 130 -3.20 -9.80 -8.20
C GLY A 130 -2.07 -10.67 -8.79
N PRO A 131 -2.40 -11.87 -9.35
CA PRO A 131 -1.39 -12.69 -10.00
C PRO A 131 -0.75 -11.90 -11.13
N ALA A 132 0.58 -11.92 -11.19
CA ALA A 132 1.32 -11.54 -12.39
C ALA A 132 0.92 -12.54 -13.48
N ASN A 133 0.20 -12.09 -14.49
CA ASN A 133 0.03 -12.83 -15.73
C ASN A 133 1.27 -12.63 -16.59
#